data_ff6d6c500720efe4c678e7d3107a03f1
#
_entry.id   ff6d6c500720efe4c678e7d3107a03f1
#
_cell.length_a   1.000
_cell.length_b   1.000
_cell.length_c   1.000
_cell.angle_alpha   90.00
_cell.angle_beta   90.00
_cell.angle_gamma   90.00
#
_symmetry.space_group_name_H-M   'P 1'
#
loop_
_entity.id
_entity.type
_entity.pdbx_description
1 polymer ?
#
loop_
_entity_poly.entity_id
_entity_poly.type
_entity_poly.pdbx_seq_one_letter_code
_entity_poly.pdbx_strand_id
1 'polypeptide(L)'
;MDITAYITAGGKSRRFKEDKALYSYCGKTLIQTVYDTLSGLFPQVFIIANEHKKYAFLTAEVIPDLVEGFGPLGGLYSALAHARSERIFFCGCDMPHLSHGLIHYMVELSVDYDVVVPVVPKGYEPVHAVYSKQCLPFIKNSIDSGDKRTIAFYNRVRVREVSVDEMGQFGDWKKMLFNINYRHEAAPSACDG
;
A
#
# COMPACT_ATOMS: atom_id res chain seq x y z
N MET A 1 8.60 16.30 6.56
CA MET A 1 9.32 15.33 5.69
C MET A 1 8.57 15.26 4.37
N ASP A 2 9.27 15.36 3.23
CA ASP A 2 8.63 15.25 1.92
C ASP A 2 8.47 13.76 1.58
N ILE A 3 7.27 13.24 1.82
CA ILE A 3 6.86 11.85 1.56
C ILE A 3 5.58 11.87 0.73
N THR A 4 5.53 11.03 -0.28
CA THR A 4 4.39 10.87 -1.18
C THR A 4 3.72 9.52 -0.93
N ALA A 5 2.38 9.46 -0.96
CA ALA A 5 1.66 8.20 -0.84
C ALA A 5 1.32 7.60 -2.21
N TYR A 6 1.34 6.27 -2.28
CA TYR A 6 0.97 5.49 -3.46
C TYR A 6 0.01 4.36 -3.09
N ILE A 7 -1.13 4.33 -3.79
CA ILE A 7 -2.14 3.27 -3.66
C ILE A 7 -2.00 2.33 -4.84
N THR A 8 -1.68 1.06 -4.59
CA THR A 8 -1.72 0.06 -5.67
C THR A 8 -3.14 -0.47 -5.86
N ALA A 9 -3.67 -0.26 -7.05
CA ALA A 9 -5.01 -0.70 -7.45
C ALA A 9 -4.97 -1.69 -8.63
N GLY A 10 -3.81 -2.27 -8.90
CA GLY A 10 -3.59 -3.24 -9.96
C GLY A 10 -3.64 -4.67 -9.44
N GLY A 11 -4.24 -5.54 -10.23
CA GLY A 11 -4.31 -6.97 -9.98
C GLY A 11 -5.58 -7.58 -10.55
N LYS A 12 -5.46 -8.70 -11.27
CA LYS A 12 -6.63 -9.48 -11.70
C LYS A 12 -7.26 -10.09 -10.45
N SER A 13 -8.21 -9.37 -9.83
CA SER A 13 -9.00 -9.87 -8.69
C SER A 13 -9.90 -11.04 -9.11
N ARG A 14 -9.28 -12.19 -9.44
CA ARG A 14 -9.98 -13.40 -9.94
C ARG A 14 -11.11 -13.87 -9.02
N ARG A 15 -11.02 -13.53 -7.73
CA ARG A 15 -11.99 -13.90 -6.70
C ARG A 15 -13.20 -12.95 -6.62
N PHE A 16 -13.00 -11.68 -7.00
CA PHE A 16 -14.05 -10.65 -6.94
C PHE A 16 -14.95 -10.64 -8.19
N LYS A 17 -14.52 -11.22 -9.33
CA LYS A 17 -15.17 -11.13 -10.66
C LYS A 17 -15.32 -9.69 -11.22
N GLU A 18 -15.01 -8.69 -10.43
CA GLU A 18 -15.06 -7.26 -10.72
C GLU A 18 -13.80 -6.59 -10.18
N ASP A 19 -13.61 -5.32 -10.48
CA ASP A 19 -12.48 -4.54 -9.94
C ASP A 19 -12.70 -4.30 -8.44
N LYS A 20 -11.87 -4.95 -7.61
CA LYS A 20 -11.94 -4.88 -6.16
C LYS A 20 -11.87 -3.43 -5.64
N ALA A 21 -11.05 -2.59 -6.29
CA ALA A 21 -10.87 -1.20 -5.91
C ALA A 21 -12.18 -0.39 -5.97
N LEU A 22 -13.08 -0.75 -6.91
CA LEU A 22 -14.37 -0.09 -7.13
C LEU A 22 -15.51 -0.69 -6.31
N TYR A 23 -15.25 -1.72 -5.52
CA TYR A 23 -16.28 -2.33 -4.71
C TYR A 23 -16.79 -1.35 -3.63
N SER A 24 -18.13 -1.32 -3.44
CA SER A 24 -18.75 -0.43 -2.45
C SER A 24 -18.50 -0.92 -1.03
N TYR A 25 -17.94 -0.05 -0.21
CA TYR A 25 -17.70 -0.23 1.21
C TYR A 25 -18.20 0.98 1.97
N CYS A 26 -19.16 0.82 2.88
CA CYS A 26 -19.73 1.90 3.70
C CYS A 26 -20.14 3.15 2.88
N GLY A 27 -20.75 2.94 1.72
CA GLY A 27 -21.25 4.04 0.86
C GLY A 27 -20.19 4.70 -0.04
N LYS A 28 -18.93 4.29 0.02
CA LYS A 28 -17.84 4.72 -0.88
C LYS A 28 -17.22 3.51 -1.57
N THR A 29 -16.38 3.72 -2.58
CA THR A 29 -15.53 2.64 -3.08
C THR A 29 -14.36 2.39 -2.13
N LEU A 30 -13.80 1.17 -2.14
CA LEU A 30 -12.61 0.85 -1.32
C LEU A 30 -11.47 1.82 -1.58
N ILE A 31 -11.16 2.06 -2.85
CA ILE A 31 -10.09 3.00 -3.21
C ILE A 31 -10.38 4.44 -2.78
N GLN A 32 -11.65 4.88 -2.81
CA GLN A 32 -12.05 6.19 -2.32
C GLN A 32 -11.78 6.31 -0.82
N THR A 33 -12.13 5.28 -0.04
CA THR A 33 -11.90 5.26 1.41
C THR A 33 -10.41 5.38 1.75
N VAL A 34 -9.57 4.60 1.07
CA VAL A 34 -8.11 4.66 1.23
C VAL A 34 -7.55 6.02 0.79
N TYR A 35 -8.00 6.52 -0.37
CA TYR A 35 -7.59 7.81 -0.91
C TYR A 35 -7.93 8.97 0.03
N ASP A 36 -9.17 9.02 0.54
CA ASP A 36 -9.62 10.08 1.46
C ASP A 36 -8.74 10.10 2.73
N THR A 37 -8.42 8.93 3.29
CA THR A 37 -7.55 8.82 4.47
C THR A 37 -6.14 9.35 4.17
N LEU A 38 -5.54 8.91 3.06
CA LEU A 38 -4.17 9.31 2.71
C LEU A 38 -4.06 10.77 2.29
N SER A 39 -5.08 11.32 1.64
CA SER A 39 -5.11 12.73 1.26
C SER A 39 -5.16 13.69 2.47
N GLY A 40 -5.62 13.21 3.62
CA GLY A 40 -5.53 13.92 4.89
C GLY A 40 -4.14 13.87 5.55
N LEU A 41 -3.25 12.97 5.11
CA LEU A 41 -1.95 12.74 5.71
C LEU A 41 -0.78 13.20 4.82
N PHE A 42 -0.93 13.08 3.51
CA PHE A 42 0.14 13.34 2.55
C PHE A 42 -0.24 14.45 1.57
N PRO A 43 0.71 15.33 1.21
CA PRO A 43 0.45 16.42 0.27
C PRO A 43 0.14 15.93 -1.14
N GLN A 44 0.59 14.72 -1.48
CA GLN A 44 0.34 14.08 -2.78
C GLN A 44 0.04 12.60 -2.61
N VAL A 45 -1.00 12.13 -3.29
CA VAL A 45 -1.42 10.72 -3.34
C VAL A 45 -1.60 10.32 -4.79
N PHE A 46 -0.89 9.26 -5.20
CA PHE A 46 -0.96 8.69 -6.54
C PHE A 46 -1.61 7.30 -6.51
N ILE A 47 -2.17 6.90 -7.64
CA ILE A 47 -2.72 5.56 -7.83
C ILE A 47 -1.89 4.82 -8.88
N ILE A 48 -1.44 3.60 -8.58
CA ILE A 48 -0.78 2.73 -9.54
C ILE A 48 -1.84 1.82 -10.18
N ALA A 49 -2.14 2.05 -11.46
CA ALA A 49 -3.08 1.24 -12.21
C ALA A 49 -2.92 1.45 -13.73
N ASN A 50 -3.22 0.41 -14.52
CA ASN A 50 -3.14 0.49 -15.99
C ASN A 50 -4.42 1.05 -16.63
N GLU A 51 -5.55 1.06 -15.93
CA GLU A 51 -6.83 1.54 -16.44
C GLU A 51 -7.22 2.91 -15.83
N HIS A 52 -6.59 3.98 -16.29
CA HIS A 52 -6.72 5.34 -15.76
C HIS A 52 -8.19 5.82 -15.66
N LYS A 53 -9.02 5.53 -16.65
CA LYS A 53 -10.41 6.00 -16.71
C LYS A 53 -11.27 5.51 -15.56
N LYS A 54 -10.94 4.37 -14.97
CA LYS A 54 -11.71 3.79 -13.85
C LYS A 54 -11.67 4.65 -12.60
N TYR A 55 -10.61 5.44 -12.42
CA TYR A 55 -10.36 6.22 -11.21
C TYR A 55 -10.53 7.73 -11.44
N ALA A 56 -11.10 8.14 -12.58
CA ALA A 56 -11.30 9.55 -12.95
C ALA A 56 -12.25 10.33 -12.00
N PHE A 57 -12.97 9.62 -11.13
CA PHE A 57 -13.80 10.24 -10.07
C PHE A 57 -12.97 10.69 -8.86
N LEU A 58 -11.69 10.30 -8.77
CA LEU A 58 -10.73 10.77 -7.76
C LEU A 58 -9.91 11.92 -8.34
N THR A 59 -9.48 12.84 -7.49
CA THR A 59 -8.53 13.90 -7.88
C THR A 59 -7.07 13.43 -7.92
N ALA A 60 -6.84 12.13 -7.68
CA ALA A 60 -5.52 11.52 -7.74
C ALA A 60 -5.03 11.37 -9.18
N GLU A 61 -3.74 11.63 -9.39
CA GLU A 61 -3.07 11.22 -10.62
C GLU A 61 -2.90 9.70 -10.64
N VAL A 62 -3.25 9.08 -11.77
CA VAL A 62 -3.09 7.64 -11.98
C VAL A 62 -1.87 7.42 -12.85
N ILE A 63 -0.90 6.66 -12.35
CA ILE A 63 0.32 6.30 -13.07
C ILE A 63 0.30 4.82 -13.46
N PRO A 64 0.84 4.46 -14.64
CA PRO A 64 0.84 3.07 -15.08
C PRO A 64 1.79 2.20 -14.27
N ASP A 65 1.48 0.91 -14.17
CA ASP A 65 2.43 -0.09 -13.72
C ASP A 65 3.47 -0.32 -14.83
N LEU A 66 4.74 -0.02 -14.54
CA LEU A 66 5.85 -0.15 -15.49
C LEU A 66 6.24 -1.61 -15.75
N VAL A 67 5.85 -2.53 -14.85
CA VAL A 67 6.25 -3.94 -14.92
C VAL A 67 5.06 -4.86 -14.68
N GLU A 68 4.42 -5.27 -15.76
CA GLU A 68 3.25 -6.15 -15.68
C GLU A 68 3.61 -7.56 -15.16
N GLY A 69 2.65 -8.15 -14.43
CA GLY A 69 2.74 -9.54 -14.00
C GLY A 69 3.56 -9.79 -12.75
N PHE A 70 4.09 -8.74 -12.10
CA PHE A 70 4.81 -8.81 -10.82
C PHE A 70 3.94 -8.42 -9.61
N GLY A 71 2.65 -8.16 -9.80
CA GLY A 71 1.74 -7.82 -8.71
C GLY A 71 2.22 -6.64 -7.88
N PRO A 72 2.13 -6.70 -6.52
CA PRO A 72 2.54 -5.57 -5.68
C PRO A 72 4.01 -5.16 -5.82
N LEU A 73 4.92 -6.07 -6.19
CA LEU A 73 6.33 -5.74 -6.41
C LEU A 73 6.50 -4.83 -7.65
N GLY A 74 5.76 -5.09 -8.74
CA GLY A 74 5.74 -4.23 -9.93
C GLY A 74 5.19 -2.85 -9.61
N GLY A 75 4.07 -2.79 -8.90
CA GLY A 75 3.51 -1.53 -8.41
C GLY A 75 4.46 -0.73 -7.52
N LEU A 76 5.17 -1.39 -6.60
CA LEU A 76 6.17 -0.76 -5.74
C LEU A 76 7.35 -0.20 -6.56
N TYR A 77 7.84 -0.96 -7.55
CA TYR A 77 8.86 -0.48 -8.47
C TYR A 77 8.40 0.78 -9.22
N SER A 78 7.19 0.74 -9.77
CA SER A 78 6.59 1.86 -10.50
C SER A 78 6.42 3.10 -9.63
N ALA A 79 5.95 2.92 -8.38
CA ALA A 79 5.81 3.98 -7.40
C ALA A 79 7.14 4.66 -7.08
N LEU A 80 8.18 3.89 -6.76
CA LEU A 80 9.51 4.42 -6.43
C LEU A 80 10.21 5.06 -7.64
N ALA A 81 10.02 4.52 -8.84
CA ALA A 81 10.56 5.09 -10.07
C ALA A 81 9.92 6.44 -10.41
N HIS A 82 8.61 6.58 -10.17
CA HIS A 82 7.86 7.81 -10.40
C HIS A 82 8.13 8.87 -9.32
N ALA A 83 8.30 8.47 -8.06
CA ALA A 83 8.38 9.38 -6.92
C ALA A 83 9.48 10.44 -7.08
N ARG A 84 9.18 11.70 -6.75
CA ARG A 84 10.16 12.78 -6.60
C ARG A 84 10.75 12.80 -5.19
N SER A 85 9.96 12.43 -4.19
CA SER A 85 10.39 12.30 -2.80
C SER A 85 11.36 11.13 -2.61
N GLU A 86 12.27 11.23 -1.64
CA GLU A 86 13.23 10.17 -1.30
C GLU A 86 12.56 8.94 -0.66
N ARG A 87 11.36 9.11 -0.14
CA ARG A 87 10.56 8.06 0.49
C ARG A 87 9.12 8.12 0.06
N ILE A 88 8.47 6.97 0.05
CA ILE A 88 7.04 6.83 -0.23
C ILE A 88 6.36 6.01 0.86
N PHE A 89 5.08 6.30 1.11
CA PHE A 89 4.18 5.37 1.75
C PHE A 89 3.45 4.58 0.66
N PHE A 90 3.48 3.26 0.74
CA PHE A 90 2.90 2.36 -0.27
C PHE A 90 1.85 1.46 0.37
N CYS A 91 0.62 1.46 -0.13
CA CYS A 91 -0.45 0.61 0.39
C CYS A 91 -1.36 0.03 -0.69
N GLY A 92 -2.12 -1.01 -0.31
CA GLY A 92 -3.18 -1.60 -1.12
C GLY A 92 -4.44 -0.75 -1.11
N CYS A 93 -5.22 -0.78 -2.20
CA CYS A 93 -6.55 -0.15 -2.27
C CYS A 93 -7.63 -0.86 -1.44
N ASP A 94 -7.30 -1.99 -0.84
CA ASP A 94 -8.19 -2.91 -0.13
C ASP A 94 -8.06 -2.86 1.40
N MET A 95 -7.39 -1.83 1.93
CA MET A 95 -7.15 -1.61 3.36
C MET A 95 -7.95 -0.41 3.89
N PRO A 96 -9.26 -0.55 4.14
CA PRO A 96 -10.14 0.59 4.45
C PRO A 96 -9.93 1.20 5.84
N HIS A 97 -9.21 0.53 6.73
CA HIS A 97 -9.04 0.94 8.13
C HIS A 97 -7.65 1.47 8.45
N LEU A 98 -7.06 2.24 7.54
CA LEU A 98 -5.75 2.85 7.76
C LEU A 98 -5.73 3.71 9.04
N SER A 99 -4.71 3.53 9.88
CA SER A 99 -4.51 4.32 11.10
C SER A 99 -3.56 5.50 10.85
N HIS A 100 -4.04 6.73 11.05
CA HIS A 100 -3.21 7.94 10.95
C HIS A 100 -2.00 7.87 11.89
N GLY A 101 -2.22 7.44 13.13
CA GLY A 101 -1.15 7.35 14.14
C GLY A 101 -0.07 6.33 13.76
N LEU A 102 -0.47 5.14 13.27
CA LEU A 102 0.48 4.12 12.82
C LEU A 102 1.28 4.61 11.61
N ILE A 103 0.61 5.21 10.61
CA ILE A 103 1.29 5.73 9.41
C ILE A 103 2.30 6.81 9.80
N HIS A 104 1.93 7.75 10.67
CA HIS A 104 2.83 8.81 11.14
C HIS A 104 4.05 8.23 11.85
N TYR A 105 3.84 7.28 12.76
CA TYR A 105 4.92 6.57 13.46
C TYR A 105 5.89 5.87 12.49
N MET A 106 5.36 5.18 11.49
CA MET A 106 6.19 4.51 10.47
C MET A 106 6.99 5.50 9.62
N VAL A 107 6.39 6.65 9.30
CA VAL A 107 7.07 7.75 8.58
C VAL A 107 8.22 8.31 9.39
N GLU A 108 8.04 8.53 10.69
CA GLU A 108 9.10 9.01 11.59
C GLU A 108 10.28 8.02 11.66
N LEU A 109 9.99 6.73 11.82
CA LEU A 109 11.02 5.68 11.83
C LEU A 109 11.79 5.57 10.51
N SER A 110 11.20 5.98 9.40
CA SER A 110 11.81 5.79 8.07
C SER A 110 13.07 6.62 7.82
N VAL A 111 13.41 7.57 8.69
CA VAL A 111 14.62 8.41 8.55
C VAL A 111 15.88 7.55 8.50
N ASP A 112 15.96 6.52 9.33
CA ASP A 112 17.14 5.68 9.52
C ASP A 112 17.11 4.37 8.74
N TYR A 113 16.00 4.05 8.08
CA TYR A 113 15.76 2.76 7.43
C TYR A 113 15.35 2.91 5.97
N ASP A 114 15.64 1.87 5.19
CA ASP A 114 15.26 1.83 3.78
C ASP A 114 13.85 1.28 3.60
N VAL A 115 13.39 0.45 4.53
CA VAL A 115 12.03 -0.08 4.61
C VAL A 115 11.55 -0.01 6.06
N VAL A 116 10.32 0.50 6.29
CA VAL A 116 9.60 0.36 7.55
C VAL A 116 8.31 -0.38 7.28
N VAL A 117 8.12 -1.54 7.89
CA VAL A 117 7.05 -2.48 7.54
C VAL A 117 6.45 -3.17 8.77
N PRO A 118 5.12 -3.28 8.89
CA PRO A 118 4.47 -4.08 9.91
C PRO A 118 4.80 -5.56 9.77
N VAL A 119 4.97 -6.21 10.93
CA VAL A 119 5.13 -7.67 11.03
C VAL A 119 4.05 -8.24 11.90
N VAL A 120 3.28 -9.16 11.36
CA VAL A 120 2.21 -9.89 12.02
C VAL A 120 2.55 -11.38 12.07
N PRO A 121 1.82 -12.24 12.82
CA PRO A 121 2.13 -13.66 12.91
C PRO A 121 2.20 -14.42 11.57
N LYS A 122 1.59 -13.87 10.51
CA LYS A 122 1.64 -14.43 9.15
C LYS A 122 2.85 -13.96 8.33
N GLY A 123 3.63 -12.99 8.83
CA GLY A 123 4.77 -12.38 8.15
C GLY A 123 4.64 -10.88 7.94
N TYR A 124 5.34 -10.34 6.96
CA TYR A 124 5.33 -8.92 6.62
C TYR A 124 4.04 -8.48 5.92
N GLU A 125 3.65 -7.22 6.15
CA GLU A 125 2.58 -6.54 5.41
C GLU A 125 3.17 -5.50 4.43
N PRO A 126 3.79 -5.94 3.33
CA PRO A 126 4.59 -5.09 2.44
C PRO A 126 3.75 -4.09 1.63
N VAL A 127 2.43 -4.24 1.62
CA VAL A 127 1.49 -3.28 1.00
C VAL A 127 0.87 -2.34 2.04
N HIS A 128 1.54 -2.14 3.16
CA HIS A 128 1.29 -1.11 4.17
C HIS A 128 2.64 -0.70 4.76
N ALA A 129 3.49 -0.07 3.97
CA ALA A 129 4.88 0.16 4.37
C ALA A 129 5.46 1.45 3.80
N VAL A 130 6.52 1.95 4.46
CA VAL A 130 7.33 3.06 3.94
C VAL A 130 8.57 2.50 3.26
N TYR A 131 8.88 3.02 2.08
CA TYR A 131 10.03 2.61 1.29
C TYR A 131 10.89 3.79 0.87
N SER A 132 12.21 3.65 0.96
CA SER A 132 13.19 4.56 0.39
C SER A 132 13.46 4.25 -1.08
N LYS A 133 13.81 5.26 -1.87
CA LYS A 133 14.31 5.10 -3.26
C LYS A 133 15.55 4.21 -3.35
N GLN A 134 16.31 4.08 -2.26
CA GLN A 134 17.46 3.17 -2.20
C GLN A 134 17.07 1.71 -2.46
N CYS A 135 15.80 1.36 -2.31
CA CYS A 135 15.29 0.01 -2.63
C CYS A 135 15.22 -0.28 -4.14
N LEU A 136 15.15 0.74 -5.02
CA LEU A 136 14.93 0.58 -6.47
C LEU A 136 15.86 -0.42 -7.15
N PRO A 137 17.20 -0.36 -7.01
CA PRO A 137 18.10 -1.29 -7.70
C PRO A 137 17.90 -2.74 -7.24
N PHE A 138 17.56 -2.95 -5.97
CA PHE A 138 17.33 -4.28 -5.42
C PHE A 138 16.00 -4.87 -5.87
N ILE A 139 14.96 -4.04 -5.96
CA ILE A 139 13.66 -4.43 -6.52
C ILE A 139 13.83 -4.80 -8.00
N LYS A 140 14.56 -3.97 -8.78
CA LYS A 140 14.84 -4.27 -10.18
C LYS A 140 15.55 -5.61 -10.35
N ASN A 141 16.55 -5.91 -9.54
CA ASN A 141 17.25 -7.20 -9.56
C ASN A 141 16.30 -8.37 -9.27
N SER A 142 15.34 -8.21 -8.35
CA SER A 142 14.33 -9.24 -8.07
C SER A 142 13.41 -9.45 -9.27
N ILE A 143 12.97 -8.35 -9.92
CA ILE A 143 12.16 -8.40 -11.14
C ILE A 143 12.94 -9.11 -12.28
N ASP A 144 14.18 -8.72 -12.52
CA ASP A 144 15.03 -9.29 -13.58
C ASP A 144 15.30 -10.79 -13.36
N SER A 145 15.35 -11.25 -12.10
CA SER A 145 15.47 -12.66 -11.75
C SER A 145 14.15 -13.45 -11.76
N GLY A 146 13.01 -12.77 -11.99
CA GLY A 146 11.68 -13.38 -12.00
C GLY A 146 11.08 -13.63 -10.60
N ASP A 147 11.70 -13.13 -9.52
CA ASP A 147 11.15 -13.25 -8.17
C ASP A 147 10.04 -12.22 -7.97
N LYS A 148 8.79 -12.71 -7.77
CA LYS A 148 7.58 -11.90 -7.65
C LYS A 148 7.21 -11.53 -6.20
N ARG A 149 7.96 -12.02 -5.23
CA ARG A 149 7.68 -11.73 -3.81
C ARG A 149 8.01 -10.28 -3.50
N THR A 150 7.07 -9.55 -2.93
CA THR A 150 7.26 -8.14 -2.58
C THR A 150 8.41 -7.92 -1.59
N ILE A 151 8.74 -8.94 -0.81
CA ILE A 151 9.81 -8.92 0.19
C ILE A 151 11.15 -9.50 -0.32
N ALA A 152 11.26 -9.82 -1.62
CA ALA A 152 12.42 -10.53 -2.19
C ALA A 152 13.78 -9.84 -1.97
N PHE A 153 13.76 -8.52 -1.79
CA PHE A 153 14.97 -7.69 -1.63
C PHE A 153 15.26 -7.29 -0.17
N TYR A 154 14.43 -7.66 0.80
CA TYR A 154 14.54 -7.17 2.19
C TYR A 154 15.87 -7.51 2.85
N ASN A 155 16.49 -8.64 2.50
CA ASN A 155 17.81 -9.03 3.00
C ASN A 155 18.98 -8.19 2.44
N ARG A 156 18.71 -7.23 1.57
CA ARG A 156 19.69 -6.35 0.92
C ARG A 156 19.62 -4.89 1.38
N VAL A 157 18.66 -4.57 2.25
CA VAL A 157 18.35 -3.22 2.68
C VAL A 157 18.13 -3.19 4.19
N ARG A 158 18.17 -2.00 4.79
CA ARG A 158 17.90 -1.83 6.22
C ARG A 158 16.40 -1.83 6.45
N VAL A 159 15.90 -2.91 7.03
CA VAL A 159 14.48 -3.08 7.34
C VAL A 159 14.21 -2.80 8.82
N ARG A 160 13.24 -1.95 9.11
CA ARG A 160 12.64 -1.73 10.44
C ARG A 160 11.28 -2.45 10.49
N GLU A 161 11.24 -3.49 11.26
CA GLU A 161 10.01 -4.21 11.56
C GLU A 161 9.22 -3.44 12.63
N VAL A 162 7.92 -3.22 12.39
CA VAL A 162 6.99 -2.68 13.39
C VAL A 162 6.16 -3.84 13.91
N SER A 163 6.37 -4.17 15.18
CA SER A 163 5.76 -5.32 15.85
C SER A 163 4.27 -5.09 16.15
N VAL A 164 3.55 -6.18 16.45
CA VAL A 164 2.13 -6.10 16.89
C VAL A 164 1.96 -5.32 18.19
N ASP A 165 2.95 -5.37 19.09
CA ASP A 165 2.92 -4.63 20.36
C ASP A 165 3.09 -3.12 20.12
N GLU A 166 3.96 -2.72 19.19
CA GLU A 166 4.12 -1.32 18.79
C GLU A 166 2.85 -0.81 18.10
N MET A 167 2.28 -1.58 17.18
CA MET A 167 1.03 -1.24 16.49
C MET A 167 -0.14 -1.10 17.46
N GLY A 168 -0.17 -1.91 18.52
CA GLY A 168 -1.20 -1.88 19.58
C GLY A 168 -1.34 -0.52 20.25
N GLN A 169 -0.33 0.34 20.22
CA GLN A 169 -0.39 1.71 20.74
C GLN A 169 -1.31 2.63 19.91
N PHE A 170 -1.62 2.26 18.68
CA PHE A 170 -2.43 3.04 17.74
C PHE A 170 -3.83 2.45 17.53
N GLY A 171 -4.15 1.32 18.16
CA GLY A 171 -5.44 0.64 18.07
C GLY A 171 -5.33 -0.87 17.77
N ASP A 172 -6.44 -1.48 17.35
CA ASP A 172 -6.45 -2.90 16.98
C ASP A 172 -5.70 -3.10 15.64
N TRP A 173 -4.51 -3.67 15.71
CA TRP A 173 -3.68 -3.94 14.53
C TRP A 173 -4.36 -4.87 13.51
N LYS A 174 -5.24 -5.78 13.96
CA LYS A 174 -5.99 -6.66 13.04
C LYS A 174 -6.97 -5.87 12.18
N LYS A 175 -7.61 -4.84 12.77
CA LYS A 175 -8.47 -3.92 12.05
C LYS A 175 -7.67 -3.01 11.12
N MET A 176 -6.58 -2.40 11.61
CA MET A 176 -5.74 -1.47 10.83
C MET A 176 -5.10 -2.11 9.59
N LEU A 177 -4.72 -3.39 9.68
CA LEU A 177 -4.08 -4.14 8.58
C LEU A 177 -5.06 -5.08 7.87
N PHE A 178 -6.36 -4.94 8.11
CA PHE A 178 -7.36 -5.77 7.48
C PHE A 178 -7.46 -5.49 5.99
N ASN A 179 -7.29 -6.55 5.19
CA ASN A 179 -7.47 -6.51 3.74
C ASN A 179 -8.82 -7.15 3.37
N ILE A 180 -9.67 -6.44 2.69
CA ILE A 180 -10.92 -6.99 2.16
C ILE A 180 -10.60 -7.89 0.96
N ASN A 181 -10.65 -9.22 1.12
CA ASN A 181 -10.32 -10.20 0.10
C ASN A 181 -11.54 -10.88 -0.52
N TYR A 182 -12.70 -10.77 0.13
CA TYR A 182 -13.96 -11.37 -0.32
C TYR A 182 -15.11 -10.39 -0.17
N ARG A 183 -16.15 -10.52 -1.01
CA ARG A 183 -17.34 -9.64 -1.00
C ARG A 183 -18.07 -9.61 0.33
N HIS A 184 -18.13 -10.73 1.05
CA HIS A 184 -18.82 -10.81 2.34
C HIS A 184 -18.09 -10.04 3.46
N GLU A 185 -16.79 -9.79 3.32
CA GLU A 185 -16.00 -8.99 4.27
C GLU A 185 -16.30 -7.49 4.15
N ALA A 186 -16.89 -7.07 3.01
CA ALA A 186 -17.31 -5.70 2.77
C ALA A 186 -18.82 -5.49 3.02
N ALA A 187 -19.48 -6.42 3.72
CA ALA A 187 -20.91 -6.30 4.02
C ALA A 187 -21.21 -5.11 4.96
N PRO A 188 -22.43 -4.53 4.92
CA PRO A 188 -22.79 -3.34 5.73
C PRO A 188 -22.55 -3.50 7.24
N SER A 189 -22.61 -4.71 7.78
CA SER A 189 -22.28 -5.02 9.17
C SER A 189 -20.81 -4.75 9.55
N ALA A 190 -19.94 -4.58 8.58
CA ALA A 190 -18.52 -4.24 8.79
C ALA A 190 -18.29 -2.72 8.94
N CYS A 191 -19.33 -1.90 8.77
CA CYS A 191 -19.24 -0.44 8.81
C CYS A 191 -19.48 0.15 10.20
N ASP A 192 -20.03 -0.65 11.14
CA ASP A 192 -20.36 -0.24 12.50
C ASP A 192 -19.21 -0.60 13.46
N GLY A 193 -18.11 0.18 13.41
CA GLY A 193 -16.99 -0.06 14.31
C GLY A 193 -15.97 1.08 14.36
#